data_a925a61ef7395bd334a348c902b0dea9
#
_entry.id   a925a61ef7395bd334a348c902b0dea9
#
_cell.length_a   1.000
_cell.length_b   1.000
_cell.length_c   1.000
_cell.angle_alpha   90.00
_cell.angle_beta   90.00
_cell.angle_gamma   90.00
#
_symmetry.space_group_name_H-M   'P 1'
#
loop_
_entity.id
_entity.type
_entity.pdbx_description
1 polymer ?
#
loop_
_entity_poly.entity_id
_entity_poly.type
_entity_poly.pdbx_seq_one_letter_code
_entity_poly.pdbx_strand_id
1 'polypeptide(L)'
;MNLNGLSFQVSATATAGVVSSDTRLALLQRGSRILGHYQGGSIQRGYLVGSIVGHTMHFRYSQRETAGGIHGGRSVCFLEFLSDGRLRVREHFTWTTREGAGVNVFDQVDAGYQRDAS
;
A
#
# COMPACT_ATOMS: atom_id res chain seq x y z
N MET A 1 13.68 -9.65 1.08
CA MET A 1 12.94 -8.91 0.05
C MET A 1 13.13 -7.42 0.27
N ASN A 2 13.42 -6.68 -0.76
CA ASN A 2 13.71 -5.25 -0.63
C ASN A 2 12.67 -4.44 -1.40
N LEU A 3 11.86 -3.67 -0.66
CA LEU A 3 10.81 -2.81 -1.21
C LEU A 3 11.21 -1.35 -1.27
N ASN A 4 12.47 -1.02 -0.90
CA ASN A 4 12.90 0.36 -0.79
C ASN A 4 12.84 1.08 -2.13
N GLY A 5 12.14 2.21 -2.16
CA GLY A 5 12.01 3.04 -3.35
C GLY A 5 10.98 2.56 -4.35
N LEU A 6 10.23 1.50 -4.05
CA LEU A 6 9.21 0.99 -4.95
C LEU A 6 7.91 1.75 -4.80
N SER A 7 7.19 1.90 -5.92
CA SER A 7 5.87 2.52 -5.98
C SER A 7 4.86 1.51 -6.48
N PHE A 8 3.64 1.62 -5.96
CA PHE A 8 2.56 0.68 -6.25
C PHE A 8 1.29 1.43 -6.63
N GLN A 9 0.48 0.77 -7.40
CA GLN A 9 -0.82 1.26 -7.83
C GLN A 9 -1.89 0.24 -7.45
N VAL A 10 -3.05 0.70 -7.05
CA VAL A 10 -4.17 -0.19 -6.72
C VAL A 10 -4.67 -0.87 -7.99
N SER A 11 -4.76 -2.19 -7.96
CA SER A 11 -5.33 -2.98 -9.06
C SER A 11 -6.70 -3.57 -8.69
N ALA A 12 -6.98 -3.73 -7.39
CA ALA A 12 -8.30 -4.17 -6.92
C ALA A 12 -8.51 -3.66 -5.49
N THR A 13 -9.77 -3.37 -5.15
CA THR A 13 -10.11 -2.87 -3.82
C THR A 13 -11.41 -3.52 -3.34
N ALA A 14 -11.50 -3.66 -2.00
CA ALA A 14 -12.70 -4.19 -1.35
C ALA A 14 -13.75 -3.08 -1.20
N THR A 15 -15.01 -3.48 -1.05
CA THR A 15 -16.13 -2.55 -0.83
C THR A 15 -15.91 -1.66 0.39
N ALA A 16 -15.33 -2.20 1.47
CA ALA A 16 -15.05 -1.45 2.69
C ALA A 16 -13.78 -0.61 2.59
N GLY A 17 -13.01 -0.72 1.50
CA GLY A 17 -11.81 0.06 1.28
C GLY A 17 -12.13 1.43 0.69
N VAL A 18 -11.21 2.37 0.89
CA VAL A 18 -11.34 3.73 0.32
C VAL A 18 -10.26 4.04 -0.70
N VAL A 19 -9.28 3.15 -0.87
CA VAL A 19 -8.30 3.30 -1.95
C VAL A 19 -8.97 3.02 -3.29
N SER A 20 -8.43 3.60 -4.35
CA SER A 20 -8.95 3.44 -5.70
C SER A 20 -7.81 3.28 -6.69
N SER A 21 -8.12 3.11 -7.96
CA SER A 21 -7.10 3.04 -9.02
C SER A 21 -6.27 4.32 -9.11
N ASP A 22 -6.74 5.43 -8.54
CA ASP A 22 -6.00 6.69 -8.48
C ASP A 22 -5.01 6.74 -7.33
N THR A 23 -5.07 5.80 -6.40
CA THR A 23 -4.20 5.79 -5.23
C THR A 23 -2.83 5.24 -5.59
N ARG A 24 -1.80 5.96 -5.17
CA ARG A 24 -0.39 5.57 -5.36
C ARG A 24 0.25 5.42 -3.99
N LEU A 25 0.98 4.32 -3.82
CA LEU A 25 1.70 3.98 -2.60
C LEU A 25 3.19 3.95 -2.90
N ALA A 26 3.98 4.64 -2.09
CA ALA A 26 5.44 4.60 -2.15
C ALA A 26 5.99 4.04 -0.86
N LEU A 27 6.92 3.10 -0.96
CA LEU A 27 7.49 2.42 0.19
C LEU A 27 8.97 2.73 0.34
N LEU A 28 9.39 2.84 1.59
CA LEU A 28 10.78 2.89 2.00
C LEU A 28 11.03 1.73 2.95
N GLN A 29 12.21 1.14 2.86
CA GLN A 29 12.59 0.03 3.72
C GLN A 29 13.99 0.22 4.24
N ARG A 30 14.16 -0.01 5.55
CA ARG A 30 15.47 -0.05 6.20
C ARG A 30 15.50 -1.29 7.08
N GLY A 31 16.28 -2.29 6.66
CA GLY A 31 16.27 -3.59 7.31
C GLY A 31 14.87 -4.21 7.22
N SER A 32 14.28 -4.55 8.35
CA SER A 32 12.92 -5.08 8.42
C SER A 32 11.85 -4.00 8.58
N ARG A 33 12.24 -2.72 8.70
CA ARG A 33 11.30 -1.61 8.90
C ARG A 33 10.76 -1.11 7.58
N ILE A 34 9.46 -0.87 7.55
CA ILE A 34 8.76 -0.33 6.39
C ILE A 34 8.12 1.00 6.78
N LEU A 35 8.32 1.99 5.93
CA LEU A 35 7.60 3.27 5.97
C LEU A 35 6.97 3.46 4.61
N GLY A 36 5.81 4.11 4.58
CA GLY A 36 5.18 4.41 3.31
C GLY A 36 4.28 5.62 3.38
N HIS A 37 4.00 6.18 2.22
CA HIS A 37 2.98 7.20 2.08
C HIS A 37 2.14 6.92 0.85
N TYR A 38 0.89 7.33 0.90
CA TYR A 38 -0.02 7.10 -0.20
C TYR A 38 -1.02 8.23 -0.32
N GLN A 39 -1.48 8.46 -1.53
CA GLN A 39 -2.45 9.51 -1.84
C GLN A 39 -3.12 9.24 -3.18
N GLY A 40 -4.23 9.89 -3.41
CA GLY A 40 -4.98 9.81 -4.66
C GLY A 40 -6.41 9.37 -4.44
N GLY A 41 -7.30 9.78 -5.32
CA GLY A 41 -8.73 9.52 -5.18
C GLY A 41 -9.29 10.21 -3.95
N SER A 42 -9.98 9.46 -3.09
CA SER A 42 -10.56 10.00 -1.86
C SER A 42 -9.56 10.14 -0.71
N ILE A 43 -8.28 9.80 -0.93
CA ILE A 43 -7.24 9.94 0.07
C ILE A 43 -6.41 11.17 -0.23
N GLN A 44 -6.48 12.17 0.65
CA GLN A 44 -5.66 13.36 0.54
C GLN A 44 -4.21 13.04 0.85
N ARG A 45 -3.97 12.31 1.95
CA ARG A 45 -2.63 11.87 2.36
C ARG A 45 -2.74 10.74 3.37
N GLY A 46 -1.93 9.72 3.19
CA GLY A 46 -1.84 8.61 4.11
C GLY A 46 -0.40 8.21 4.38
N TYR A 47 -0.19 7.62 5.55
CA TYR A 47 1.11 7.14 6.00
C TYR A 47 0.95 5.75 6.59
N LEU A 48 1.98 4.94 6.43
CA LEU A 48 2.02 3.65 7.08
C LEU A 48 3.41 3.39 7.67
N VAL A 49 3.44 2.59 8.72
CA VAL A 49 4.65 2.18 9.40
C VAL A 49 4.49 0.73 9.85
N GLY A 50 5.52 -0.06 9.63
CA GLY A 50 5.45 -1.47 9.98
C GLY A 50 6.75 -2.21 9.76
N SER A 51 6.61 -3.49 9.51
CA SER A 51 7.76 -4.38 9.34
C SER A 51 7.48 -5.45 8.30
N ILE A 52 8.54 -6.02 7.76
CA ILE A 52 8.47 -7.12 6.80
C ILE A 52 9.37 -8.26 7.29
N VAL A 53 8.87 -9.48 7.18
CA VAL A 53 9.63 -10.70 7.44
C VAL A 53 9.31 -11.67 6.30
N GLY A 54 10.34 -12.03 5.53
CA GLY A 54 10.13 -12.85 4.34
C GLY A 54 9.22 -12.14 3.35
N HIS A 55 8.10 -12.74 3.01
CA HIS A 55 7.11 -12.20 2.07
C HIS A 55 5.85 -11.71 2.78
N THR A 56 5.90 -11.50 4.10
CA THR A 56 4.77 -11.03 4.90
C THR A 56 5.11 -9.67 5.49
N MET A 57 4.20 -8.72 5.33
CA MET A 57 4.37 -7.35 5.83
C MET A 57 3.19 -7.01 6.75
N HIS A 58 3.50 -6.38 7.87
CA HIS A 58 2.50 -5.88 8.81
C HIS A 58 2.68 -4.38 8.94
N PHE A 59 1.61 -3.61 8.90
CA PHE A 59 1.72 -2.19 9.17
C PHE A 59 0.45 -1.62 9.80
N ARG A 60 0.61 -0.43 10.37
CA ARG A 60 -0.48 0.44 10.77
C ARG A 60 -0.51 1.62 9.83
N TYR A 61 -1.69 2.10 9.54
CA TYR A 61 -1.87 3.23 8.62
C TYR A 61 -2.84 4.25 9.21
N SER A 62 -2.64 5.51 8.77
CA SER A 62 -3.50 6.64 9.11
C SER A 62 -3.59 7.53 7.89
N GLN A 63 -4.78 8.02 7.60
CA GLN A 63 -5.02 8.80 6.39
C GLN A 63 -6.00 9.93 6.65
N ARG A 64 -5.76 11.06 5.96
CA ARG A 64 -6.71 12.16 5.85
C ARG A 64 -7.48 11.96 4.55
N GLU A 65 -8.80 11.96 4.65
CA GLU A 65 -9.67 11.78 3.48
C GLU A 65 -10.14 13.12 2.95
N THR A 66 -10.37 13.19 1.63
CA THR A 66 -10.76 14.44 0.97
C THR A 66 -12.12 14.95 1.46
N ALA A 67 -13.00 14.05 1.89
CA ALA A 67 -14.29 14.40 2.47
C ALA A 67 -14.17 14.92 3.91
N GLY A 68 -12.96 14.90 4.47
CA GLY A 68 -12.68 15.29 5.85
C GLY A 68 -12.54 14.11 6.77
N GLY A 69 -11.87 14.32 7.90
CA GLY A 69 -11.65 13.29 8.89
C GLY A 69 -10.36 12.52 8.68
N ILE A 70 -9.93 11.90 9.77
CA ILE A 70 -8.73 11.05 9.79
C ILE A 70 -9.16 9.66 10.22
N HIS A 71 -8.78 8.68 9.43
CA HIS A 71 -9.10 7.28 9.70
C HIS A 71 -7.86 6.42 9.57
N GLY A 72 -7.81 5.34 10.31
CA GLY A 72 -6.68 4.43 10.27
C GLY A 72 -7.06 3.02 10.64
N GLY A 73 -6.08 2.16 10.52
CA GLY A 73 -6.25 0.75 10.79
C GLY A 73 -4.93 0.01 10.78
N ARG A 74 -5.03 -1.28 10.59
CA ARG A 74 -3.88 -2.17 10.52
C ARG A 74 -4.05 -3.14 9.37
N SER A 75 -2.93 -3.62 8.85
CA SER A 75 -2.93 -4.52 7.71
C SER A 75 -1.90 -5.63 7.87
N VAL A 76 -2.25 -6.79 7.35
CA VAL A 76 -1.33 -7.88 7.09
C VAL A 76 -1.28 -8.07 5.59
N CYS A 77 -0.07 -8.04 5.03
CA CYS A 77 0.11 -8.11 3.59
C CYS A 77 0.95 -9.32 3.21
N PHE A 78 0.57 -9.91 2.09
CA PHE A 78 1.32 -11.00 1.48
C PHE A 78 1.84 -10.54 0.13
N LEU A 79 3.14 -10.78 -0.09
CA LEU A 79 3.83 -10.34 -1.29
C LEU A 79 4.10 -11.51 -2.21
N GLU A 80 3.84 -11.30 -3.50
CA GLU A 80 4.14 -12.30 -4.53
C GLU A 80 4.70 -11.61 -5.77
N PHE A 81 5.44 -12.36 -6.59
CA PHE A 81 5.90 -11.87 -7.87
C PHE A 81 4.88 -12.17 -8.95
N LEU A 82 4.63 -11.19 -9.81
CA LEU A 82 3.88 -11.40 -11.04
C LEU A 82 4.78 -12.05 -12.08
N SER A 83 4.20 -12.57 -13.15
CA SER A 83 4.94 -13.26 -14.20
C SER A 83 5.98 -12.37 -14.89
N ASP A 84 5.79 -11.06 -14.87
CA ASP A 84 6.72 -10.10 -15.45
C ASP A 84 7.79 -9.61 -14.46
N GLY A 85 7.84 -10.18 -13.26
CA GLY A 85 8.83 -9.83 -12.25
C GLY A 85 8.43 -8.70 -11.31
N ARG A 86 7.32 -8.03 -11.56
CA ARG A 86 6.81 -7.00 -10.65
C ARG A 86 6.24 -7.65 -9.40
N LEU A 87 6.22 -6.89 -8.31
CA LEU A 87 5.64 -7.34 -7.04
C LEU A 87 4.17 -7.00 -6.97
N ARG A 88 3.42 -7.90 -6.34
CA ARG A 88 2.03 -7.68 -5.96
C ARG A 88 1.91 -7.78 -4.45
N VAL A 89 1.20 -6.82 -3.86
CA VAL A 89 0.90 -6.78 -2.43
C VAL A 89 -0.58 -7.04 -2.25
N ARG A 90 -0.92 -8.12 -1.53
CA ARG A 90 -2.30 -8.38 -1.11
C ARG A 90 -2.44 -7.89 0.32
N GLU A 91 -3.18 -6.83 0.50
CA GLU A 91 -3.36 -6.18 1.81
C GLU A 91 -4.67 -6.61 2.43
N HIS A 92 -4.59 -7.32 3.55
CA HIS A 92 -5.74 -7.62 4.39
C HIS A 92 -5.84 -6.53 5.43
N PHE A 93 -6.74 -5.59 5.23
CA PHE A 93 -6.87 -4.43 6.12
C PHE A 93 -8.05 -4.60 7.09
N THR A 94 -7.91 -3.98 8.27
CA THR A 94 -8.97 -3.86 9.25
C THR A 94 -8.96 -2.45 9.76
N TRP A 95 -10.08 -1.74 9.62
CA TRP A 95 -10.21 -0.40 10.19
C TRP A 95 -10.24 -0.46 11.71
N THR A 96 -9.61 0.52 12.35
CA THR A 96 -9.67 0.66 13.82
C THR A 96 -10.49 1.88 14.23
N THR A 97 -10.75 2.80 13.30
CA THR A 97 -11.52 4.02 13.55
C THR A 97 -12.93 3.98 12.95
N ARG A 98 -13.24 2.95 12.21
CA ARG A 98 -14.57 2.69 11.64
C ARG A 98 -14.71 1.18 11.49
N GLU A 99 -15.91 0.72 11.18
CA GLU A 99 -16.12 -0.69 10.91
C GLU A 99 -15.68 -1.04 9.50
N GLY A 100 -15.24 -2.27 9.32
CA GLY A 100 -14.93 -2.83 8.02
C GLY A 100 -13.54 -3.44 7.94
N ALA A 101 -13.48 -4.42 7.07
CA ALA A 101 -12.25 -5.12 6.74
C ALA A 101 -12.36 -5.60 5.29
N GLY A 102 -11.24 -5.93 4.68
CA GLY A 102 -11.25 -6.44 3.31
C GLY A 102 -9.85 -6.64 2.76
N VAL A 103 -9.79 -6.82 1.46
CA VAL A 103 -8.52 -7.04 0.76
C VAL A 103 -8.39 -6.01 -0.34
N ASN A 104 -7.26 -5.30 -0.34
CA ASN A 104 -6.83 -4.49 -1.46
C ASN A 104 -5.65 -5.17 -2.14
N VAL A 105 -5.50 -4.95 -3.44
CA VAL A 105 -4.38 -5.47 -4.20
C VAL A 105 -3.64 -4.30 -4.84
N PHE A 106 -2.33 -4.24 -4.59
CA PHE A 106 -1.46 -3.23 -5.15
C PHE A 106 -0.42 -3.91 -6.04
N ASP A 107 -0.22 -3.39 -7.23
CA ASP A 107 0.81 -3.88 -8.14
C ASP A 107 1.90 -2.83 -8.30
N GLN A 108 3.14 -3.29 -8.32
CA GLN A 108 4.29 -2.42 -8.52
C GLN A 108 4.17 -1.69 -9.86
N VAL A 109 4.49 -0.41 -9.86
CA VAL A 109 4.60 0.38 -11.09
C VAL A 109 5.80 -0.17 -11.87
N ASP A 110 5.65 -0.26 -13.18
CA ASP A 110 6.66 -0.86 -14.06
C ASP A 110 8.01 -0.15 -13.89
N ALA A 111 9.01 -0.91 -13.42
CA ALA A 111 10.35 -0.38 -13.20
C ALA A 111 11.06 -0.02 -14.50
N GLY A 112 10.73 -0.66 -15.61
CA GLY A 112 11.29 -0.33 -16.91
C GLY A 112 10.95 1.09 -17.33
N TYR A 113 9.75 1.51 -17.03
CA TYR A 113 9.31 2.87 -17.27
C TYR A 113 10.16 3.88 -16.49
N GLN A 114 10.46 3.58 -15.23
CA GLN A 114 11.23 4.48 -14.39
C GLN A 114 12.67 4.63 -14.89
N ARG A 115 13.26 3.56 -15.38
CA ARG A 115 14.62 3.61 -15.93
C ARG A 115 14.67 4.44 -17.21
N ASP A 116 13.64 4.37 -18.01
CA ASP A 116 13.57 5.15 -19.25
C ASP A 116 13.50 6.64 -18.96
N ALA A 117 12.95 7.00 -17.80
CA ALA A 117 12.84 8.40 -17.40
C ALA A 117 14.19 8.99 -16.94
N SER A 118 15.14 8.14 -16.64
CA SER A 118 16.45 8.59 -16.20
C SER A 118 17.39 8.80 -17.37
#